data_043c8cf6eb9a728e81e623bd4d66ad8e
#
_entry.id   043c8cf6eb9a728e81e623bd4d66ad8e
#
_cell.length_a   1.000
_cell.length_b   1.000
_cell.length_c   1.000
_cell.angle_alpha   90.00
_cell.angle_beta   90.00
_cell.angle_gamma   90.00
#
_symmetry.space_group_name_H-M   'P 1'
#
loop_
_entity.id
_entity.type
_entity.pdbx_description
1 polymer ?
#
loop_
_entity_poly.entity_id
_entity_poly.type
_entity_poly.pdbx_seq_one_letter_code
_entity_poly.pdbx_strand_id
1 'polypeptide(L)'
;MIMLTTIGHGGQTKDLDGDEPDGYDEVIYPVDFRQVGHIVDDEMHRIMVAPLQPGVRLTAIFDSCHSGTALDLPYIYSTQGILKEPNLAKEAGQGLLNVISSYSHGDLGGVATNLMGFFKKATTGDDAYNKTLATKTSPADVVMWSGSKDDQTSLVYPFVHRPA
;
A
#
# COMPACT_ATOMS: atom_id res chain seq x y z
N MET A 1 22.67 -4.68 11.83
CA MET A 1 21.58 -3.70 11.64
C MET A 1 21.84 -2.93 10.35
N ILE A 2 20.87 -2.87 9.47
CA ILE A 2 20.88 -2.11 8.22
C ILE A 2 19.88 -0.96 8.39
N MET A 3 20.23 0.22 7.91
CA MET A 3 19.32 1.38 7.90
C MET A 3 19.24 1.94 6.49
N LEU A 4 18.03 2.12 6.01
CA LEU A 4 17.69 2.75 4.73
C LEU A 4 16.85 3.99 4.99
N THR A 5 17.16 5.08 4.29
CA THR A 5 16.30 6.28 4.30
C THR A 5 16.11 6.75 2.88
N THR A 6 14.86 6.90 2.47
CA THR A 6 14.48 7.42 1.15
C THR A 6 13.63 8.66 1.33
N ILE A 7 14.03 9.75 0.67
CA ILE A 7 13.32 11.03 0.66
C ILE A 7 13.11 11.42 -0.81
N GLY A 8 11.88 11.71 -1.21
CA GLY A 8 11.63 12.08 -2.59
C GLY A 8 10.17 11.95 -3.02
N HIS A 9 9.97 11.58 -4.27
CA HIS A 9 8.64 11.38 -4.84
C HIS A 9 8.30 9.90 -4.89
N GLY A 10 7.08 9.60 -4.50
CA GLY A 10 6.43 8.29 -4.65
C GLY A 10 5.13 8.43 -5.45
N GLY A 11 4.59 7.32 -5.87
CA GLY A 11 3.33 7.23 -6.59
C GLY A 11 2.82 5.80 -6.57
N GLN A 12 1.84 5.52 -7.42
CA GLN A 12 1.25 4.21 -7.58
C GLN A 12 1.25 3.79 -9.04
N THR A 13 1.37 2.50 -9.30
CA THR A 13 1.19 1.87 -10.61
C THR A 13 0.17 0.74 -10.50
N LYS A 14 -0.26 0.17 -11.62
CA LYS A 14 -1.23 -0.92 -11.60
C LYS A 14 -0.53 -2.19 -11.13
N ASP A 15 -1.08 -2.84 -10.11
CA ASP A 15 -0.70 -4.18 -9.68
C ASP A 15 -0.91 -5.18 -10.82
N LEU A 16 0.13 -5.94 -11.15
CA LEU A 16 0.14 -6.91 -12.22
C LEU A 16 0.10 -8.36 -11.73
N ASP A 17 0.43 -8.59 -10.48
CA ASP A 17 0.55 -9.94 -9.93
C ASP A 17 -0.56 -10.29 -8.91
N GLY A 18 -1.31 -9.31 -8.42
CA GLY A 18 -2.55 -9.49 -7.66
C GLY A 18 -2.32 -9.74 -6.17
N ASP A 19 -1.31 -9.13 -5.57
CA ASP A 19 -1.07 -9.19 -4.13
C ASP A 19 -1.44 -7.89 -3.39
N GLU A 20 -1.83 -6.85 -4.15
CA GLU A 20 -2.34 -5.61 -3.57
C GLU A 20 -3.87 -5.60 -3.48
N PRO A 21 -4.44 -5.38 -2.27
CA PRO A 21 -5.89 -5.37 -2.06
C PRO A 21 -6.63 -4.28 -2.83
N ASP A 22 -5.98 -3.15 -3.10
CA ASP A 22 -6.56 -2.03 -3.84
C ASP A 22 -6.25 -2.09 -5.35
N GLY A 23 -5.34 -2.99 -5.77
CA GLY A 23 -4.94 -3.24 -7.15
C GLY A 23 -3.86 -2.28 -7.67
N TYR A 24 -3.11 -1.66 -6.76
CA TYR A 24 -2.02 -0.75 -7.10
C TYR A 24 -0.77 -1.04 -6.27
N ASP A 25 0.37 -1.15 -6.96
CA ASP A 25 1.70 -1.21 -6.36
C ASP A 25 2.21 0.20 -6.06
N GLU A 26 2.92 0.38 -4.99
CA GLU A 26 3.64 1.60 -4.67
C GLU A 26 4.94 1.70 -5.46
N VAL A 27 5.30 2.94 -5.84
CA VAL A 27 6.52 3.18 -6.59
C VAL A 27 7.30 4.36 -6.03
N ILE A 28 8.63 4.28 -6.13
CA ILE A 28 9.51 5.42 -5.93
C ILE A 28 10.09 5.89 -7.26
N TYR A 29 10.31 7.21 -7.38
CA TYR A 29 10.85 7.84 -8.58
C TYR A 29 12.32 8.21 -8.35
N PRO A 30 13.30 7.40 -8.85
CA PRO A 30 14.70 7.78 -8.83
C PRO A 30 14.95 9.01 -9.71
N VAL A 31 16.10 9.66 -9.53
CA VAL A 31 16.41 10.93 -10.25
C VAL A 31 16.37 10.79 -11.79
N ASP A 32 16.65 9.62 -12.27
CA ASP A 32 16.67 9.25 -13.70
C ASP A 32 15.42 8.51 -14.17
N PHE A 33 14.34 8.52 -13.39
CA PHE A 33 13.11 7.77 -13.67
C PHE A 33 12.53 7.99 -15.06
N ARG A 34 12.78 9.16 -15.66
CA ARG A 34 12.32 9.47 -17.02
C ARG A 34 13.04 8.65 -18.11
N GLN A 35 14.19 8.07 -17.78
CA GLN A 35 15.02 7.27 -18.69
C GLN A 35 14.91 5.78 -18.37
N VAL A 36 14.93 5.42 -17.08
CA VAL A 36 14.99 4.03 -16.61
C VAL A 36 13.70 3.52 -15.98
N GLY A 37 12.72 4.41 -15.74
CA GLY A 37 11.45 4.06 -15.10
C GLY A 37 11.47 4.24 -13.58
N HIS A 38 10.36 3.92 -12.96
CA HIS A 38 10.18 3.91 -11.50
C HIS A 38 10.57 2.54 -10.93
N ILE A 39 10.74 2.48 -9.62
CA ILE A 39 11.03 1.25 -8.88
C ILE A 39 9.78 0.87 -8.12
N VAL A 40 9.29 -0.34 -8.33
CA VAL A 40 8.09 -0.91 -7.72
C VAL A 40 8.46 -1.53 -6.36
N ASP A 41 7.55 -1.51 -5.40
CA ASP A 41 7.69 -2.08 -4.06
C ASP A 41 8.02 -3.58 -4.07
N ASP A 42 7.42 -4.35 -4.96
CA ASP A 42 7.76 -5.75 -5.24
C ASP A 42 9.26 -5.94 -5.51
N GLU A 43 9.83 -5.06 -6.34
CA GLU A 43 11.26 -5.13 -6.64
C GLU A 43 12.09 -4.73 -5.41
N MET A 44 11.66 -3.72 -4.68
CA MET A 44 12.30 -3.32 -3.42
C MET A 44 12.26 -4.45 -2.40
N HIS A 45 11.10 -5.10 -2.23
CA HIS A 45 10.96 -6.26 -1.35
C HIS A 45 11.89 -7.40 -1.76
N ARG A 46 11.86 -7.79 -3.03
CA ARG A 46 12.67 -8.88 -3.59
C ARG A 46 14.18 -8.68 -3.40
N ILE A 47 14.65 -7.44 -3.50
CA ILE A 47 16.09 -7.13 -3.43
C ILE A 47 16.53 -6.84 -1.99
N MET A 48 15.71 -6.16 -1.19
CA MET A 48 16.12 -5.63 0.10
C MET A 48 15.60 -6.44 1.29
N VAL A 49 14.45 -7.11 1.17
CA VAL A 49 13.79 -7.82 2.27
C VAL A 49 13.94 -9.33 2.15
N ALA A 50 13.58 -9.89 1.01
CA ALA A 50 13.57 -11.34 0.79
C ALA A 50 14.92 -12.05 1.03
N PRO A 51 16.09 -11.48 0.69
CA PRO A 51 17.37 -12.15 0.90
C PRO A 51 17.91 -12.06 2.33
N LEU A 52 17.24 -11.34 3.23
CA LEU A 52 17.70 -11.15 4.60
C LEU A 52 17.59 -12.45 5.40
N GLN A 53 18.62 -12.72 6.20
CA GLN A 53 18.72 -13.92 7.01
C GLN A 53 18.18 -13.68 8.45
N PRO A 54 17.79 -14.74 9.18
CA PRO A 54 17.43 -14.62 10.59
C PRO A 54 18.51 -13.90 11.40
N GLY A 55 18.07 -13.01 12.31
CA GLY A 55 18.98 -12.19 13.13
C GLY A 55 19.46 -10.89 12.48
N VAL A 56 19.15 -10.67 11.20
CA VAL A 56 19.35 -9.36 10.56
C VAL A 56 18.20 -8.43 10.96
N ARG A 57 18.51 -7.16 11.22
CA ARG A 57 17.52 -6.10 11.40
C ARG A 57 17.68 -5.08 10.28
N LEU A 58 16.61 -4.84 9.54
CA LEU A 58 16.45 -3.74 8.59
C LEU A 58 15.47 -2.71 9.17
N THR A 59 15.91 -1.46 9.25
CA THR A 59 15.03 -0.32 9.53
C THR A 59 15.00 0.58 8.31
N ALA A 60 13.83 0.77 7.74
CA ALA A 60 13.62 1.63 6.59
C ALA A 60 12.74 2.83 6.95
N ILE A 61 13.07 3.99 6.39
CA ILE A 61 12.30 5.23 6.55
C ILE A 61 12.02 5.77 5.15
N PHE A 62 10.75 5.88 4.81
CA PHE A 62 10.28 6.45 3.56
C PHE A 62 9.55 7.77 3.82
N ASP A 63 10.09 8.86 3.32
CA ASP A 63 9.44 10.18 3.34
C ASP A 63 9.11 10.58 1.88
N SER A 64 8.08 9.94 1.36
CA SER A 64 7.54 10.15 0.02
C SER A 64 6.02 9.97 0.01
N CYS A 65 5.35 10.49 -1.03
CA CYS A 65 3.93 10.20 -1.24
C CYS A 65 3.72 8.71 -1.45
N HIS A 66 2.56 8.17 -1.05
CA HIS A 66 2.17 6.78 -1.27
C HIS A 66 3.25 5.78 -0.79
N SER A 67 3.75 5.94 0.43
CA SER A 67 4.84 5.10 0.94
C SER A 67 4.43 4.19 2.10
N GLY A 68 3.14 4.07 2.37
CA GLY A 68 2.62 3.30 3.49
C GLY A 68 2.99 1.82 3.44
N THR A 69 3.07 1.25 2.24
CA THR A 69 3.41 -0.15 1.96
C THR A 69 4.67 -0.32 1.10
N ALA A 70 5.49 0.71 0.92
CA ALA A 70 6.64 0.76 0.01
C ALA A 70 7.70 -0.38 0.11
N LEU A 71 7.67 -1.23 1.12
CA LEU A 71 8.45 -2.45 1.21
C LEU A 71 7.60 -3.72 1.24
N ASP A 72 6.32 -3.60 0.97
CA ASP A 72 5.42 -4.75 0.86
C ASP A 72 5.45 -5.66 2.09
N LEU A 73 5.46 -5.05 3.27
CA LEU A 73 5.48 -5.79 4.51
C LEU A 73 4.07 -6.25 4.89
N PRO A 74 3.88 -7.51 5.30
CA PRO A 74 2.55 -8.10 5.51
C PRO A 74 1.81 -7.53 6.71
N TYR A 75 2.45 -6.72 7.56
CA TYR A 75 1.85 -6.18 8.77
C TYR A 75 2.00 -4.67 8.84
N ILE A 76 0.87 -3.96 8.90
CA ILE A 76 0.82 -2.50 9.03
C ILE A 76 0.32 -2.14 10.44
N TYR A 77 1.05 -1.26 11.13
CA TYR A 77 0.67 -0.74 12.43
C TYR A 77 0.30 0.74 12.35
N SER A 78 -0.72 1.13 13.10
CA SER A 78 -1.02 2.55 13.31
C SER A 78 0.06 3.20 14.18
N THR A 79 0.09 4.54 14.22
CA THR A 79 0.94 5.31 15.15
C THR A 79 0.68 5.00 16.62
N GLN A 80 -0.44 4.36 16.95
CA GLN A 80 -0.79 3.90 18.29
C GLN A 80 -0.35 2.45 18.55
N GLY A 81 0.35 1.81 17.61
CA GLY A 81 0.80 0.42 17.73
C GLY A 81 -0.30 -0.62 17.54
N ILE A 82 -1.44 -0.23 16.98
CA ILE A 82 -2.54 -1.14 16.69
C ILE A 82 -2.31 -1.72 15.30
N LEU A 83 -2.26 -3.05 15.20
CA LEU A 83 -2.21 -3.75 13.92
C LEU A 83 -3.42 -3.36 13.08
N LYS A 84 -3.17 -2.85 11.88
CA LYS A 84 -4.21 -2.63 10.90
C LYS A 84 -4.40 -3.94 10.13
N GLU A 85 -5.35 -4.74 10.59
CA GLU A 85 -5.87 -5.78 9.72
C GLU A 85 -6.63 -5.12 8.57
N PRO A 86 -6.62 -5.69 7.35
CA PRO A 86 -7.52 -5.26 6.30
C PRO A 86 -8.94 -5.28 6.88
N ASN A 87 -9.58 -4.13 6.96
CA ASN A 87 -10.80 -3.98 7.76
C ASN A 87 -12.01 -4.41 6.91
N LEU A 88 -12.00 -5.70 6.49
CA LEU A 88 -13.09 -6.36 5.78
C LEU A 88 -14.45 -6.09 6.42
N ALA A 89 -14.52 -6.03 7.76
CA ALA A 89 -15.74 -5.72 8.47
C ALA A 89 -16.21 -4.27 8.22
N LYS A 90 -15.29 -3.30 8.10
CA LYS A 90 -15.64 -1.89 7.82
C LYS A 90 -16.00 -1.70 6.35
N GLU A 91 -15.28 -2.33 5.44
CA GLU A 91 -15.60 -2.32 4.02
C GLU A 91 -16.89 -3.08 3.73
N ALA A 92 -17.11 -4.21 4.39
CA ALA A 92 -18.38 -4.93 4.37
C ALA A 92 -19.56 -4.06 4.84
N GLY A 93 -19.37 -3.32 5.93
CA GLY A 93 -20.37 -2.39 6.45
C GLY A 93 -20.69 -1.26 5.46
N GLN A 94 -19.68 -0.66 4.83
CA GLN A 94 -19.88 0.39 3.83
C GLN A 94 -20.52 -0.15 2.53
N GLY A 95 -20.11 -1.34 2.08
CA GLY A 95 -20.72 -2.01 0.93
C GLY A 95 -22.19 -2.30 1.17
N LEU A 96 -22.53 -2.79 2.35
CA LEU A 96 -23.92 -3.05 2.74
C LEU A 96 -24.76 -1.76 2.82
N LEU A 97 -24.22 -0.68 3.37
CA LEU A 97 -24.88 0.63 3.41
C LEU A 97 -25.15 1.18 2.01
N ASN A 98 -24.23 1.01 1.06
CA ASN A 98 -24.44 1.40 -0.33
C ASN A 98 -25.55 0.60 -1.01
N VAL A 99 -25.62 -0.72 -0.74
CA VAL A 99 -26.70 -1.59 -1.23
C VAL A 99 -28.06 -1.15 -0.66
N ILE A 100 -28.14 -0.89 0.65
CA ILE A 100 -29.36 -0.43 1.32
C ILE A 100 -29.78 0.94 0.77
N SER A 101 -28.85 1.86 0.56
CA SER A 101 -29.12 3.18 -0.02
C SER A 101 -29.70 3.06 -1.44
N SER A 102 -29.10 2.26 -2.31
CA SER A 102 -29.61 2.02 -3.66
C SER A 102 -31.01 1.40 -3.66
N TYR A 103 -31.26 0.47 -2.74
CA TYR A 103 -32.56 -0.14 -2.58
C TYR A 103 -33.61 0.87 -2.14
N SER A 104 -33.29 1.76 -1.19
CA SER A 104 -34.19 2.80 -0.68
C SER A 104 -34.58 3.84 -1.75
N HIS A 105 -33.73 4.03 -2.76
CA HIS A 105 -34.01 4.92 -3.90
C HIS A 105 -34.68 4.21 -5.09
N GLY A 106 -35.00 2.91 -4.95
CA GLY A 106 -35.67 2.12 -6.00
C GLY A 106 -34.79 1.75 -7.20
N ASP A 107 -33.47 1.94 -7.08
CA ASP A 107 -32.51 1.62 -8.14
C ASP A 107 -32.05 0.15 -8.03
N LEU A 108 -32.84 -0.74 -8.61
CA LEU A 108 -32.52 -2.18 -8.63
C LEU A 108 -31.24 -2.51 -9.43
N GLY A 109 -30.94 -1.69 -10.45
CA GLY A 109 -29.66 -1.83 -11.21
C GLY A 109 -28.47 -1.47 -10.37
N GLY A 110 -28.53 -0.37 -9.61
CA GLY A 110 -27.51 0.03 -8.65
C GLY A 110 -27.32 -0.97 -7.52
N VAL A 111 -28.40 -1.59 -7.03
CA VAL A 111 -28.31 -2.67 -6.03
C VAL A 111 -27.47 -3.84 -6.55
N ALA A 112 -27.77 -4.35 -7.74
CA ALA A 112 -27.07 -5.48 -8.34
C ALA A 112 -25.59 -5.15 -8.59
N THR A 113 -25.29 -3.96 -9.10
CA THR A 113 -23.93 -3.52 -9.40
C THR A 113 -23.10 -3.35 -8.12
N ASN A 114 -23.66 -2.72 -7.09
CA ASN A 114 -22.99 -2.51 -5.81
C ASN A 114 -22.76 -3.83 -5.08
N LEU A 115 -23.72 -4.75 -5.12
CA LEU A 115 -23.59 -6.08 -4.52
C LEU A 115 -22.48 -6.90 -5.21
N MET A 116 -22.45 -6.88 -6.56
CA MET A 116 -21.46 -7.59 -7.34
C MET A 116 -20.03 -7.00 -7.15
N GLY A 117 -19.94 -5.67 -7.09
CA GLY A 117 -18.70 -4.95 -6.76
C GLY A 117 -18.18 -5.27 -5.36
N PHE A 118 -19.10 -5.34 -4.39
CA PHE A 118 -18.78 -5.71 -3.01
C PHE A 118 -18.25 -7.16 -2.92
N PHE A 119 -18.93 -8.13 -3.52
CA PHE A 119 -18.45 -9.52 -3.50
C PHE A 119 -17.10 -9.68 -4.20
N LYS A 120 -16.92 -9.01 -5.34
CA LYS A 120 -15.64 -9.04 -6.04
C LYS A 120 -14.51 -8.47 -5.19
N LYS A 121 -14.72 -7.30 -4.55
CA LYS A 121 -13.71 -6.66 -3.71
C LYS A 121 -13.39 -7.48 -2.45
N ALA A 122 -14.40 -8.06 -1.81
CA ALA A 122 -14.21 -8.89 -0.63
C ALA A 122 -13.37 -10.14 -0.93
N THR A 123 -13.68 -10.87 -2.02
CA THR A 123 -12.94 -12.08 -2.39
C THR A 123 -11.53 -11.77 -2.87
N THR A 124 -11.35 -10.73 -3.69
CA THR A 124 -10.02 -10.35 -4.22
C THR A 124 -9.11 -9.84 -3.10
N GLY A 125 -9.63 -9.06 -2.15
CA GLY A 125 -8.84 -8.54 -1.04
C GLY A 125 -8.34 -9.64 -0.09
N ASP A 126 -9.16 -10.66 0.18
CA ASP A 126 -8.75 -11.81 0.99
C ASP A 126 -7.66 -12.63 0.31
N ASP A 127 -7.80 -12.87 -0.99
CA ASP A 127 -6.81 -13.61 -1.77
C ASP A 127 -5.48 -12.86 -1.86
N ALA A 128 -5.52 -11.54 -2.10
CA ALA A 128 -4.36 -10.67 -2.12
C ALA A 128 -3.64 -10.68 -0.76
N TYR A 129 -4.36 -10.44 0.34
CA TYR A 129 -3.79 -10.47 1.68
C TYR A 129 -3.13 -11.81 2.04
N ASN A 130 -3.79 -12.92 1.73
CA ASN A 130 -3.22 -14.25 1.96
C ASN A 130 -1.97 -14.49 1.10
N LYS A 131 -1.95 -13.97 -0.12
CA LYS A 131 -0.79 -14.04 -1.01
C LYS A 131 0.38 -13.24 -0.43
N THR A 132 0.14 -12.00 0.00
CA THR A 132 1.15 -11.14 0.65
C THR A 132 1.72 -11.81 1.90
N LEU A 133 0.88 -12.38 2.77
CA LEU A 133 1.35 -13.16 3.92
C LEU A 133 2.24 -14.33 3.53
N ALA A 134 1.90 -15.03 2.44
CA ALA A 134 2.65 -16.20 2.01
C ALA A 134 3.98 -15.85 1.31
N THR A 135 4.04 -14.74 0.59
CA THR A 135 5.17 -14.37 -0.28
C THR A 135 6.08 -13.31 0.32
N LYS A 136 5.55 -12.40 1.14
CA LYS A 136 6.26 -11.21 1.65
C LYS A 136 6.74 -11.34 3.10
N THR A 137 6.56 -12.49 3.73
CA THR A 137 7.08 -12.74 5.08
C THR A 137 8.59 -12.93 5.06
N SER A 138 9.33 -12.19 5.88
CA SER A 138 10.78 -12.30 6.02
C SER A 138 11.16 -13.01 7.32
N PRO A 139 12.21 -13.86 7.34
CA PRO A 139 12.75 -14.40 8.59
C PRO A 139 13.59 -13.37 9.38
N ALA A 140 13.86 -12.21 8.79
CA ALA A 140 14.57 -11.10 9.42
C ALA A 140 13.60 -10.18 10.18
N ASP A 141 14.15 -9.32 11.03
CA ASP A 141 13.40 -8.27 11.72
C ASP A 141 13.40 -7.01 10.83
N VAL A 142 12.31 -6.81 10.10
CA VAL A 142 12.16 -5.70 9.16
C VAL A 142 11.10 -4.74 9.68
N VAL A 143 11.48 -3.48 9.85
CA VAL A 143 10.59 -2.40 10.28
C VAL A 143 10.67 -1.25 9.30
N MET A 144 9.52 -0.80 8.83
CA MET A 144 9.41 0.36 7.96
C MET A 144 8.61 1.48 8.65
N TRP A 145 9.09 2.71 8.50
CA TRP A 145 8.41 3.93 8.89
C TRP A 145 8.09 4.73 7.64
N SER A 146 6.83 5.10 7.49
CA SER A 146 6.35 5.91 6.37
C SER A 146 5.87 7.28 6.86
N GLY A 147 6.21 8.33 6.11
CA GLY A 147 5.73 9.70 6.33
C GLY A 147 4.30 9.92 5.84
N SER A 148 3.79 9.08 4.95
CA SER A 148 2.41 9.14 4.42
C SER A 148 1.80 7.76 4.32
N LYS A 149 0.46 7.69 4.23
CA LYS A 149 -0.27 6.48 3.87
C LYS A 149 -0.31 6.34 2.34
N ASP A 150 -0.76 5.18 1.84
CA ASP A 150 -0.85 4.89 0.41
C ASP A 150 -1.85 5.80 -0.32
N ASP A 151 -2.90 6.22 0.37
CA ASP A 151 -3.89 7.18 -0.11
C ASP A 151 -3.52 8.66 0.11
N GLN A 152 -2.31 8.96 0.61
CA GLN A 152 -1.88 10.30 0.99
C GLN A 152 -0.66 10.78 0.21
N THR A 153 -0.67 12.08 -0.11
CA THR A 153 0.51 12.77 -0.64
C THR A 153 1.30 13.44 0.48
N SER A 154 2.62 13.29 0.45
CA SER A 154 3.54 14.07 1.27
C SER A 154 3.66 15.48 0.67
N LEU A 155 3.52 16.53 1.50
CA LEU A 155 3.65 17.91 1.05
C LEU A 155 5.14 18.23 0.82
N VAL A 156 5.55 18.18 -0.43
CA VAL A 156 6.80 18.78 -0.86
C VAL A 156 6.54 20.26 -1.13
N TYR A 157 6.90 21.15 -0.18
CA TYR A 157 6.93 22.57 -0.45
C TYR A 157 8.02 22.84 -1.50
N PRO A 158 7.69 23.39 -2.67
CA PRO A 158 8.72 23.88 -3.56
C PRO A 158 9.48 24.99 -2.81
N PHE A 159 10.78 24.84 -2.62
CA PHE A 159 11.63 25.90 -2.17
C PHE A 159 11.55 27.02 -3.21
N VAL A 160 10.70 28.00 -2.97
CA VAL A 160 10.69 29.24 -3.74
C VAL A 160 11.97 29.97 -3.37
N HIS A 161 12.98 29.85 -4.19
CA HIS A 161 14.16 30.68 -4.12
C HIS A 161 13.68 32.14 -4.32
N ARG A 162 13.58 32.92 -3.23
CA ARG A 162 13.40 34.37 -3.34
C ARG A 162 14.75 34.92 -3.81
N PRO A 163 14.84 35.54 -4.99
CA PRO A 163 16.03 36.30 -5.33
C PRO A 163 16.19 37.42 -4.33
N ALA A 164 17.42 37.63 -3.87
CA ALA A 164 17.82 38.75 -3.00
C ALA A 164 17.64 40.10 -3.66
#